data_69ba1f437b1f8f3708a59031d3f49c36
#
_entry.id   69ba1f437b1f8f3708a59031d3f49c36
#
_cell.length_a   1.000
_cell.length_b   1.000
_cell.length_c   1.000
_cell.angle_alpha   90.00
_cell.angle_beta   90.00
_cell.angle_gamma   90.00
#
_symmetry.space_group_name_H-M   'P 1'
#
loop_
_entity.id
_entity.type
_entity.pdbx_description
1 polymer ?
#
loop_
_entity_poly.entity_id
_entity_poly.type
_entity_poly.pdbx_seq_one_letter_code
_entity_poly.pdbx_strand_id
1 'polypeptide(L)'
;MSEEQESSDAPAYPAQAVLERIVDAAGEGIVVADARGEDLPIVYVNAAYEALTGYSAAELIGRNARFLQGEDTGQSALRELRSALAEGTGCETLLRNRRSDGTLFWNQLKLTPLHENGEVRWWLALCRDVGELMQLREQLQIGNRALREAQSLAPADRLTGLRSRQFFDDVLDREWSACTRDSRPMTLYLFDVDEFGRYNDTFGKGAGDSCLRLIAQAIKSTFRRGSDVCARFEGQRFACLAVGAGEEGNISFAETVCVRVRNLSLPHPKSTSSRYVTVRGGIATVTPEPDDSISRLLSAAESALEAARVAGGDCVAHPPAAPPESGAEDDAG
;
A
#
# COMPACT_ATOMS: atom_id res chain seq x y z
N MET A 1 1.08 -65.39 33.52
CA MET A 1 0.93 -64.03 34.08
C MET A 1 2.17 -63.27 33.70
N SER A 2 2.13 -62.57 32.60
CA SER A 2 3.25 -61.77 32.09
C SER A 2 2.87 -60.31 32.37
N GLU A 3 3.63 -59.69 33.26
CA GLU A 3 3.52 -58.25 33.52
C GLU A 3 4.07 -57.47 32.32
N GLU A 4 3.20 -56.78 31.59
CA GLU A 4 3.59 -55.78 30.62
C GLU A 4 4.13 -54.53 31.35
N GLN A 5 5.43 -54.33 31.25
CA GLN A 5 6.07 -53.05 31.61
C GLN A 5 5.67 -52.01 30.54
N GLU A 6 4.71 -51.15 30.88
CA GLU A 6 4.50 -49.89 30.15
C GLU A 6 5.75 -49.01 30.32
N SER A 7 6.55 -48.95 29.25
CA SER A 7 7.63 -47.99 29.09
C SER A 7 7.00 -46.60 28.93
N SER A 8 7.05 -45.78 29.98
CA SER A 8 6.72 -44.38 29.95
C SER A 8 7.83 -43.62 29.18
N ASP A 9 7.72 -43.55 27.88
CA ASP A 9 8.59 -42.76 27.01
C ASP A 9 8.07 -41.30 26.88
N ALA A 10 7.95 -40.63 28.04
CA ALA A 10 7.72 -39.19 28.05
C ALA A 10 9.05 -38.52 27.68
N PRO A 11 9.04 -37.53 26.72
CA PRO A 11 10.25 -36.84 26.33
C PRO A 11 10.91 -36.21 27.58
N ALA A 12 12.16 -36.54 27.81
CA ALA A 12 12.93 -36.00 28.93
C ALA A 12 13.10 -34.49 28.73
N TYR A 13 12.60 -33.68 29.66
CA TYR A 13 12.86 -32.24 29.65
C TYR A 13 14.37 -32.00 29.74
N PRO A 14 14.92 -31.03 29.01
CA PRO A 14 16.33 -30.69 29.06
C PRO A 14 16.71 -30.28 30.48
N ALA A 15 17.89 -30.70 30.93
CA ALA A 15 18.41 -30.30 32.24
C ALA A 15 18.48 -28.77 32.35
N GLN A 16 18.35 -28.23 33.57
CA GLN A 16 18.34 -26.78 33.83
C GLN A 16 19.52 -26.06 33.15
N ALA A 17 20.71 -26.61 33.15
CA ALA A 17 21.90 -26.07 32.48
C ALA A 17 21.74 -25.96 30.93
N VAL A 18 20.91 -26.81 30.32
CA VAL A 18 20.61 -26.74 28.89
C VAL A 18 19.58 -25.64 28.62
N LEU A 19 18.59 -25.47 29.49
CA LEU A 19 17.61 -24.37 29.39
C LEU A 19 18.28 -23.00 29.51
N GLU A 20 19.21 -22.84 30.47
CA GLU A 20 20.01 -21.63 30.62
C GLU A 20 20.81 -21.33 29.35
N ARG A 21 21.47 -22.34 28.77
CA ARG A 21 22.18 -22.17 27.48
C ARG A 21 21.27 -21.84 26.30
N ILE A 22 20.04 -22.35 26.25
CA ILE A 22 19.05 -22.00 25.21
C ILE A 22 18.66 -20.55 25.37
N VAL A 23 18.42 -20.09 26.58
CA VAL A 23 18.04 -18.69 26.86
C VAL A 23 19.20 -17.73 26.54
N ASP A 24 20.46 -18.10 26.82
CA ASP A 24 21.63 -17.29 26.46
C ASP A 24 21.91 -17.30 24.95
N ALA A 25 21.61 -18.42 24.29
CA ALA A 25 21.75 -18.51 22.82
C ALA A 25 20.63 -17.79 22.06
N ALA A 26 19.54 -17.40 22.73
CA ALA A 26 18.52 -16.55 22.14
C ALA A 26 19.15 -15.21 21.77
N GLY A 27 19.05 -14.81 20.50
CA GLY A 27 19.60 -13.54 20.00
C GLY A 27 18.85 -12.30 20.50
N GLU A 28 17.90 -12.47 21.42
CA GLU A 28 17.09 -11.40 22.02
C GLU A 28 17.41 -11.26 23.50
N GLY A 29 17.39 -10.02 23.98
CA GLY A 29 17.54 -9.73 25.40
C GLY A 29 16.34 -10.26 26.18
N ILE A 30 16.60 -11.12 27.16
CA ILE A 30 15.57 -11.67 28.06
C ILE A 30 15.76 -11.07 29.43
N VAL A 31 14.67 -10.51 29.98
CA VAL A 31 14.64 -9.99 31.35
C VAL A 31 13.39 -10.50 32.04
N VAL A 32 13.55 -10.91 33.30
CA VAL A 32 12.45 -11.35 34.17
C VAL A 32 12.40 -10.44 35.40
N ALA A 33 11.20 -9.94 35.71
CA ALA A 33 10.95 -9.15 36.93
C ALA A 33 9.97 -9.88 37.85
N ASP A 34 10.17 -9.71 39.18
CA ASP A 34 9.26 -10.25 40.18
C ASP A 34 8.03 -9.36 40.34
N ALA A 35 6.83 -9.89 40.03
CA ALA A 35 5.59 -9.18 40.14
C ALA A 35 5.15 -8.88 41.58
N ARG A 36 5.66 -9.64 42.56
CA ARG A 36 5.36 -9.48 43.99
C ARG A 36 6.39 -8.62 44.73
N GLY A 37 7.54 -8.39 44.08
CA GLY A 37 8.58 -7.51 44.62
C GLY A 37 8.18 -6.04 44.62
N GLU A 38 8.66 -5.29 45.58
CA GLU A 38 8.46 -3.84 45.59
C GLU A 38 9.09 -3.23 44.35
N ASP A 39 8.28 -2.51 43.57
CA ASP A 39 8.68 -1.82 42.35
C ASP A 39 9.13 -2.73 41.18
N LEU A 40 8.66 -3.96 41.07
CA LEU A 40 8.96 -4.92 39.99
C LEU A 40 10.46 -5.10 39.75
N PRO A 41 11.23 -5.58 40.74
CA PRO A 41 12.68 -5.74 40.59
C PRO A 41 13.03 -6.82 39.56
N ILE A 42 14.04 -6.55 38.76
CA ILE A 42 14.64 -7.53 37.85
C ILE A 42 15.23 -8.65 38.68
N VAL A 43 14.90 -9.90 38.37
CA VAL A 43 15.43 -11.11 39.06
C VAL A 43 16.29 -11.96 38.14
N TYR A 44 16.19 -11.78 36.83
CA TYR A 44 17.00 -12.50 35.85
C TYR A 44 17.21 -11.66 34.58
N VAL A 45 18.39 -11.76 34.00
CA VAL A 45 18.73 -11.28 32.65
C VAL A 45 19.63 -12.31 31.97
N ASN A 46 19.52 -12.40 30.63
CA ASN A 46 20.46 -13.19 29.84
C ASN A 46 21.61 -12.31 29.29
N ALA A 47 22.65 -12.97 28.76
CA ALA A 47 23.84 -12.31 28.20
C ALA A 47 23.47 -11.33 27.05
N ALA A 48 22.43 -11.63 26.25
CA ALA A 48 21.98 -10.74 25.20
C ALA A 48 21.37 -9.44 25.74
N TYR A 49 20.71 -9.48 26.91
CA TYR A 49 20.19 -8.26 27.54
C TYR A 49 21.30 -7.38 28.13
N GLU A 50 22.35 -7.99 28.70
CA GLU A 50 23.56 -7.27 29.13
C GLU A 50 24.22 -6.56 27.93
N ALA A 51 24.42 -7.29 26.83
CA ALA A 51 24.97 -6.73 25.59
C ALA A 51 24.08 -5.61 24.99
N LEU A 52 22.77 -5.80 25.04
CA LEU A 52 21.79 -4.82 24.54
C LEU A 52 21.82 -3.51 25.34
N THR A 53 21.90 -3.60 26.66
CA THR A 53 21.80 -2.44 27.56
C THR A 53 23.16 -1.85 27.96
N GLY A 54 24.21 -2.66 27.84
CA GLY A 54 25.57 -2.31 28.29
C GLY A 54 25.75 -2.35 29.81
N TYR A 55 24.75 -2.76 30.58
CA TYR A 55 24.85 -3.00 32.02
C TYR A 55 25.07 -4.47 32.29
N SER A 56 25.89 -4.79 33.30
CA SER A 56 26.06 -6.15 33.77
C SER A 56 24.83 -6.64 34.57
N ALA A 57 24.67 -7.98 34.67
CA ALA A 57 23.60 -8.57 35.45
C ALA A 57 23.63 -8.06 36.91
N ALA A 58 24.83 -7.88 37.49
CA ALA A 58 24.99 -7.37 38.84
C ALA A 58 24.47 -5.93 39.04
N GLU A 59 24.49 -5.10 37.98
CA GLU A 59 23.96 -3.74 38.00
C GLU A 59 22.45 -3.69 37.71
N LEU A 60 21.90 -4.74 37.07
CA LEU A 60 20.50 -4.82 36.66
C LEU A 60 19.61 -5.47 37.73
N ILE A 61 20.09 -6.55 38.35
CA ILE A 61 19.33 -7.32 39.35
C ILE A 61 18.91 -6.43 40.53
N GLY A 62 17.67 -6.55 40.95
CA GLY A 62 17.07 -5.74 42.02
C GLY A 62 16.56 -4.37 41.61
N ARG A 63 16.85 -3.90 40.40
CA ARG A 63 16.36 -2.60 39.90
C ARG A 63 15.09 -2.77 39.07
N ASN A 64 14.30 -1.72 38.98
CA ASN A 64 13.21 -1.67 37.99
C ASN A 64 13.75 -1.24 36.63
N ALA A 65 13.39 -1.96 35.55
CA ALA A 65 13.85 -1.68 34.17
C ALA A 65 13.51 -0.27 33.67
N ARG A 66 12.58 0.45 34.33
CA ARG A 66 12.23 1.85 33.95
C ARG A 66 13.41 2.81 33.98
N PHE A 67 14.49 2.51 34.69
CA PHE A 67 15.66 3.39 34.73
C PHE A 67 16.31 3.55 33.34
N LEU A 68 16.11 2.57 32.42
CA LEU A 68 16.57 2.66 31.04
C LEU A 68 15.83 3.72 30.23
N GLN A 69 14.70 4.24 30.70
CA GLN A 69 13.96 5.32 30.04
C GLN A 69 14.68 6.67 30.19
N GLY A 70 15.52 6.83 31.20
CA GLY A 70 16.21 8.08 31.51
C GLY A 70 15.21 9.21 31.73
N GLU A 71 15.44 10.35 31.07
CA GLU A 71 14.56 11.53 31.16
C GLU A 71 13.32 11.43 30.24
N ASP A 72 13.28 10.45 29.32
CA ASP A 72 12.23 10.29 28.31
C ASP A 72 11.01 9.53 28.86
N THR A 73 10.41 10.04 29.90
CA THR A 73 9.25 9.41 30.59
C THR A 73 7.92 9.74 29.94
N GLY A 74 7.90 10.62 28.92
CA GLY A 74 6.71 11.08 28.19
C GLY A 74 6.30 10.24 27.00
N GLN A 75 6.98 9.13 26.69
CA GLN A 75 6.69 8.28 25.53
C GLN A 75 5.26 7.73 25.59
N SER A 76 4.52 7.78 24.47
CA SER A 76 3.14 7.27 24.40
C SER A 76 3.05 5.76 24.70
N ALA A 77 4.07 5.00 24.28
CA ALA A 77 4.22 3.56 24.52
C ALA A 77 4.26 3.19 26.01
N LEU A 78 4.72 4.10 26.87
CA LEU A 78 4.73 3.86 28.33
C LEU A 78 3.33 3.81 28.96
N ARG A 79 2.32 4.38 28.31
CA ARG A 79 0.93 4.29 28.77
C ARG A 79 0.39 2.87 28.54
N GLU A 80 0.66 2.31 27.36
CA GLU A 80 0.30 0.95 27.01
C GLU A 80 0.98 -0.07 27.94
N LEU A 81 2.30 0.10 28.18
CA LEU A 81 3.05 -0.72 29.11
C LEU A 81 2.49 -0.68 30.55
N ARG A 82 2.14 0.51 31.04
CA ARG A 82 1.56 0.67 32.39
C ARG A 82 0.16 0.05 32.49
N SER A 83 -0.67 0.19 31.44
CA SER A 83 -1.99 -0.45 31.39
C SER A 83 -1.85 -1.97 31.44
N ALA A 84 -0.99 -2.55 30.59
CA ALA A 84 -0.73 -3.99 30.56
C ALA A 84 -0.25 -4.54 31.92
N LEU A 85 0.67 -3.81 32.58
CA LEU A 85 1.15 -4.17 33.92
C LEU A 85 0.03 -4.12 34.96
N ALA A 86 -0.85 -3.10 34.92
CA ALA A 86 -1.95 -2.96 35.86
C ALA A 86 -3.06 -4.00 35.66
N GLU A 87 -3.30 -4.38 34.41
CA GLU A 87 -4.33 -5.34 34.04
C GLU A 87 -3.85 -6.81 34.11
N GLY A 88 -2.55 -7.03 34.32
CA GLY A 88 -1.96 -8.39 34.30
C GLY A 88 -1.95 -9.01 32.89
N THR A 89 -1.95 -8.20 31.84
CA THR A 89 -2.00 -8.63 30.43
C THR A 89 -0.65 -8.43 29.74
N GLY A 90 -0.42 -9.15 28.62
CA GLY A 90 0.78 -8.95 27.79
C GLY A 90 0.62 -7.74 26.87
N CYS A 91 1.77 -7.14 26.48
CA CYS A 91 1.80 -6.11 25.43
C CYS A 91 3.08 -6.21 24.60
N GLU A 92 3.03 -5.62 23.41
CA GLU A 92 4.21 -5.41 22.56
C GLU A 92 4.28 -3.93 22.18
N THR A 93 5.39 -3.28 22.50
CA THR A 93 5.52 -1.85 22.32
C THR A 93 6.95 -1.44 21.96
N LEU A 94 7.12 -0.24 21.44
CA LEU A 94 8.40 0.30 21.03
C LEU A 94 8.80 1.45 21.96
N LEU A 95 9.88 1.26 22.69
CA LEU A 95 10.39 2.21 23.67
C LEU A 95 11.76 2.76 23.25
N ARG A 96 11.99 4.03 23.51
CA ARG A 96 13.33 4.58 23.43
C ARG A 96 14.02 4.46 24.79
N ASN A 97 15.06 3.66 24.82
CA ASN A 97 15.85 3.40 26.01
C ASN A 97 17.26 3.95 25.90
N ARG A 98 17.97 4.05 27.01
CA ARG A 98 19.35 4.52 27.13
C ARG A 98 20.25 3.40 27.64
N ARG A 99 21.37 3.15 26.95
CA ARG A 99 22.41 2.21 27.40
C ARG A 99 23.28 2.82 28.52
N SER A 100 24.15 2.01 29.08
CA SER A 100 25.08 2.42 30.13
C SER A 100 26.08 3.50 29.67
N ASP A 101 26.44 3.52 28.39
CA ASP A 101 27.30 4.52 27.77
C ASP A 101 26.57 5.84 27.40
N GLY A 102 25.27 5.92 27.69
CA GLY A 102 24.44 7.07 27.37
C GLY A 102 23.80 7.06 25.98
N THR A 103 24.14 6.10 25.10
CA THR A 103 23.54 6.00 23.77
C THR A 103 22.07 5.62 23.85
N LEU A 104 21.27 6.16 22.92
CA LEU A 104 19.84 5.84 22.80
C LEU A 104 19.66 4.68 21.82
N PHE A 105 18.71 3.80 22.11
CA PHE A 105 18.31 2.75 21.21
C PHE A 105 16.80 2.53 21.21
N TRP A 106 16.28 2.00 20.11
CA TRP A 106 14.87 1.64 19.99
C TRP A 106 14.65 0.19 20.40
N ASN A 107 14.09 0.03 21.60
CA ASN A 107 13.77 -1.27 22.18
C ASN A 107 12.37 -1.71 21.79
N GLN A 108 12.28 -2.70 20.90
CA GLN A 108 11.04 -3.46 20.71
C GLN A 108 10.91 -4.41 21.91
N LEU A 109 9.94 -4.09 22.76
CA LEU A 109 9.68 -4.82 24.01
C LEU A 109 8.40 -5.61 23.86
N LYS A 110 8.48 -6.92 24.09
CA LYS A 110 7.32 -7.81 24.24
C LYS A 110 7.24 -8.28 25.67
N LEU A 111 6.22 -7.82 26.38
CA LEU A 111 5.96 -8.15 27.80
C LEU A 111 4.92 -9.28 27.88
N THR A 112 5.20 -10.28 28.71
CA THR A 112 4.33 -11.45 28.91
C THR A 112 4.22 -11.74 30.40
N PRO A 113 3.01 -11.83 31.00
CA PRO A 113 2.83 -12.25 32.37
C PRO A 113 3.02 -13.77 32.48
N LEU A 114 3.76 -14.20 33.47
CA LEU A 114 3.89 -15.62 33.87
C LEU A 114 3.12 -15.85 35.18
N HIS A 115 2.11 -16.71 35.08
CA HIS A 115 1.18 -16.97 36.19
C HIS A 115 1.62 -18.17 37.03
N GLU A 116 1.43 -18.05 38.33
CA GLU A 116 1.53 -19.12 39.31
C GLU A 116 0.27 -19.10 40.20
N ASN A 117 -0.46 -20.20 40.24
CA ASN A 117 -1.72 -20.32 40.99
C ASN A 117 -2.79 -19.28 40.59
N GLY A 118 -2.81 -18.85 39.31
CA GLY A 118 -3.80 -17.90 38.80
C GLY A 118 -3.44 -16.42 38.98
N GLU A 119 -2.34 -16.12 39.67
CA GLU A 119 -1.82 -14.74 39.82
C GLU A 119 -0.55 -14.54 39.01
N VAL A 120 -0.29 -13.31 38.54
CA VAL A 120 0.97 -12.97 37.89
C VAL A 120 2.10 -13.04 38.90
N ARG A 121 3.04 -13.99 38.67
CA ARG A 121 4.19 -14.21 39.56
C ARG A 121 5.44 -13.52 39.03
N TRP A 122 5.64 -13.54 37.71
CA TRP A 122 6.78 -12.87 37.08
C TRP A 122 6.32 -12.17 35.76
N TRP A 123 7.10 -11.20 35.39
CA TRP A 123 7.01 -10.56 34.09
C TRP A 123 8.21 -10.95 33.25
N LEU A 124 7.95 -11.62 32.13
CA LEU A 124 8.97 -11.92 31.12
C LEU A 124 8.94 -10.83 30.05
N ALA A 125 10.05 -10.17 29.81
CA ALA A 125 10.18 -9.27 28.67
C ALA A 125 11.25 -9.75 27.69
N LEU A 126 10.90 -9.77 26.41
CA LEU A 126 11.81 -9.95 25.29
C LEU A 126 12.11 -8.56 24.72
N CYS A 127 13.40 -8.26 24.55
CA CYS A 127 13.90 -6.96 24.19
C CYS A 127 14.83 -7.07 22.97
N ARG A 128 14.60 -6.23 21.96
CA ARG A 128 15.39 -6.20 20.73
C ARG A 128 15.66 -4.77 20.31
N ASP A 129 16.91 -4.46 19.94
CA ASP A 129 17.21 -3.21 19.27
C ASP A 129 16.78 -3.27 17.80
N VAL A 130 15.88 -2.37 17.44
CA VAL A 130 15.38 -2.23 16.06
C VAL A 130 15.79 -0.90 15.41
N GLY A 131 16.73 -0.18 16.02
CA GLY A 131 17.17 1.14 15.53
C GLY A 131 17.74 1.09 14.13
N GLU A 132 18.63 0.13 13.85
CA GLU A 132 19.21 -0.06 12.51
C GLU A 132 18.13 -0.45 11.48
N LEU A 133 17.22 -1.34 11.85
CA LEU A 133 16.11 -1.75 10.99
C LEU A 133 15.18 -0.57 10.65
N MET A 134 14.90 0.30 11.63
CA MET A 134 14.09 1.51 11.41
C MET A 134 14.79 2.50 10.50
N GLN A 135 16.08 2.75 10.70
CA GLN A 135 16.89 3.62 9.83
C GLN A 135 16.93 3.10 8.39
N LEU A 136 17.14 1.80 8.21
CA LEU A 136 17.18 1.19 6.88
C LEU A 136 15.82 1.29 6.18
N ARG A 137 14.72 1.07 6.89
CA ARG A 137 13.36 1.26 6.36
C ARG A 137 13.10 2.69 5.93
N GLU A 138 13.52 3.66 6.72
CA GLU A 138 13.38 5.08 6.40
C GLU A 138 14.19 5.46 5.16
N GLN A 139 15.45 5.01 5.07
CA GLN A 139 16.29 5.23 3.88
C GLN A 139 15.66 4.61 2.63
N LEU A 140 15.12 3.41 2.72
CA LEU A 140 14.40 2.76 1.61
C LEU A 140 13.16 3.56 1.20
N GLN A 141 12.40 4.10 2.14
CA GLN A 141 11.22 4.93 1.85
C GLN A 141 11.61 6.23 1.14
N ILE A 142 12.65 6.91 1.64
CA ILE A 142 13.18 8.14 1.03
C ILE A 142 13.70 7.85 -0.39
N GLY A 143 14.48 6.78 -0.57
CA GLY A 143 15.01 6.38 -1.87
C GLY A 143 13.91 6.02 -2.88
N ASN A 144 12.89 5.28 -2.45
CA ASN A 144 11.72 4.93 -3.26
C ASN A 144 10.90 6.17 -3.63
N ARG A 145 10.74 7.12 -2.70
CA ARG A 145 10.05 8.39 -2.98
C ARG A 145 10.83 9.23 -4.00
N ALA A 146 12.13 9.42 -3.81
CA ALA A 146 12.98 10.15 -4.75
C ALA A 146 12.99 9.51 -6.15
N LEU A 147 13.01 8.15 -6.22
CA LEU A 147 12.90 7.43 -7.49
C LEU A 147 11.56 7.67 -8.19
N ARG A 148 10.46 7.63 -7.44
CA ARG A 148 9.11 7.93 -7.99
C ARG A 148 9.03 9.36 -8.48
N GLU A 149 9.52 10.33 -7.72
CA GLU A 149 9.56 11.74 -8.12
C GLU A 149 10.41 11.96 -9.38
N ALA A 150 11.60 11.34 -9.47
CA ALA A 150 12.44 11.40 -10.67
C ALA A 150 11.79 10.71 -11.88
N GLN A 151 11.01 9.66 -11.70
CA GLN A 151 10.27 8.99 -12.76
C GLN A 151 9.05 9.82 -13.20
N SER A 152 8.41 10.52 -12.28
CA SER A 152 7.22 11.35 -12.55
C SER A 152 7.58 12.65 -13.28
N LEU A 153 8.80 13.17 -13.10
CA LEU A 153 9.31 14.32 -13.86
C LEU A 153 9.60 14.01 -15.33
N ALA A 154 9.65 12.73 -15.73
CA ALA A 154 9.79 12.38 -17.14
C ALA A 154 8.50 12.68 -17.91
N PRO A 155 8.50 13.53 -18.94
CA PRO A 155 7.29 13.91 -19.67
C PRO A 155 6.67 12.78 -20.49
N ALA A 156 7.39 11.65 -20.65
CA ALA A 156 6.97 10.48 -21.39
C ALA A 156 7.12 9.18 -20.58
N ASP A 157 6.14 8.28 -20.72
CA ASP A 157 6.21 6.91 -20.20
C ASP A 157 7.27 6.12 -20.97
N ARG A 158 8.19 5.49 -20.24
CA ARG A 158 9.36 4.80 -20.83
C ARG A 158 9.00 3.56 -21.64
N LEU A 159 7.88 2.91 -21.32
CA LEU A 159 7.47 1.71 -22.02
C LEU A 159 6.77 2.02 -23.33
N THR A 160 5.82 2.96 -23.29
CA THR A 160 4.88 3.20 -24.40
C THR A 160 5.24 4.42 -25.24
N GLY A 161 6.05 5.34 -24.72
CA GLY A 161 6.40 6.62 -25.35
C GLY A 161 5.23 7.61 -25.42
N LEU A 162 4.10 7.31 -24.80
CA LEU A 162 3.02 8.27 -24.54
C LEU A 162 3.44 9.23 -23.41
N ARG A 163 2.61 10.23 -23.11
CA ARG A 163 2.86 11.08 -21.95
C ARG A 163 2.77 10.27 -20.65
N SER A 164 3.49 10.71 -19.63
CA SER A 164 3.38 10.15 -18.28
C SER A 164 2.06 10.59 -17.62
N ARG A 165 1.62 9.87 -16.60
CA ARG A 165 0.45 10.23 -15.78
C ARG A 165 0.55 11.64 -15.23
N GLN A 166 1.69 11.99 -14.65
CA GLN A 166 1.88 13.32 -14.08
C GLN A 166 1.79 14.43 -15.11
N PHE A 167 2.44 14.25 -16.28
CA PHE A 167 2.29 15.21 -17.37
C PHE A 167 0.83 15.37 -17.81
N PHE A 168 0.08 14.26 -17.82
CA PHE A 168 -1.35 14.28 -18.16
C PHE A 168 -2.15 15.07 -17.14
N ASP A 169 -1.91 14.83 -15.84
CA ASP A 169 -2.60 15.53 -14.76
C ASP A 169 -2.31 17.05 -14.81
N ASP A 170 -1.06 17.47 -15.05
CA ASP A 170 -0.68 18.90 -15.23
C ASP A 170 -1.38 19.54 -16.43
N VAL A 171 -1.54 18.79 -17.53
CA VAL A 171 -2.25 19.28 -18.72
C VAL A 171 -3.75 19.36 -18.45
N LEU A 172 -4.31 18.36 -17.77
CA LEU A 172 -5.73 18.32 -17.43
C LEU A 172 -6.12 19.54 -16.59
N ASP A 173 -5.34 19.89 -15.57
CA ASP A 173 -5.56 21.06 -14.69
C ASP A 173 -5.52 22.37 -15.50
N ARG A 174 -4.54 22.50 -16.40
CA ARG A 174 -4.39 23.68 -17.24
C ARG A 174 -5.52 23.83 -18.25
N GLU A 175 -5.86 22.76 -18.97
CA GLU A 175 -6.94 22.79 -19.98
C GLU A 175 -8.31 22.94 -19.30
N TRP A 176 -8.52 22.40 -18.10
CA TRP A 176 -9.72 22.63 -17.30
C TRP A 176 -9.93 24.13 -17.06
N SER A 177 -8.91 24.80 -16.53
CA SER A 177 -8.96 26.24 -16.27
C SER A 177 -9.21 27.07 -17.54
N ALA A 178 -8.63 26.66 -18.68
CA ALA A 178 -8.83 27.30 -19.94
C ALA A 178 -10.26 27.07 -20.49
N CYS A 179 -10.77 25.84 -20.41
CA CYS A 179 -12.11 25.49 -20.84
C CYS A 179 -13.20 26.18 -20.02
N THR A 180 -13.01 26.28 -18.70
CA THR A 180 -13.90 27.02 -17.79
C THR A 180 -13.99 28.49 -18.21
N ARG A 181 -12.85 29.16 -18.46
CA ARG A 181 -12.83 30.56 -18.85
C ARG A 181 -13.46 30.80 -20.24
N ASP A 182 -13.18 29.89 -21.18
CA ASP A 182 -13.54 30.06 -22.58
C ASP A 182 -14.88 29.37 -22.94
N SER A 183 -15.58 28.75 -21.97
CA SER A 183 -16.82 27.97 -22.12
C SER A 183 -16.71 26.91 -23.23
N ARG A 184 -15.58 26.19 -23.29
CA ARG A 184 -15.32 25.18 -24.31
C ARG A 184 -15.49 23.77 -23.71
N PRO A 185 -16.09 22.85 -24.51
CA PRO A 185 -16.18 21.45 -24.07
C PRO A 185 -14.81 20.80 -24.08
N MET A 186 -14.60 19.91 -23.08
CA MET A 186 -13.47 19.00 -23.03
C MET A 186 -13.94 17.57 -22.79
N THR A 187 -13.22 16.62 -23.35
CA THR A 187 -13.56 15.20 -23.27
C THR A 187 -12.39 14.41 -22.76
N LEU A 188 -12.67 13.63 -21.74
CA LEU A 188 -11.75 12.64 -21.18
C LEU A 188 -12.13 11.25 -21.70
N TYR A 189 -11.14 10.54 -22.22
CA TYR A 189 -11.23 9.14 -22.62
C TYR A 189 -10.34 8.30 -21.70
N LEU A 190 -10.89 7.26 -21.12
CA LEU A 190 -10.15 6.23 -20.40
C LEU A 190 -10.25 4.92 -21.16
N PHE A 191 -9.13 4.29 -21.46
CA PHE A 191 -9.08 2.97 -22.07
C PHE A 191 -8.41 1.98 -21.14
N ASP A 192 -8.92 0.75 -21.07
CA ASP A 192 -8.33 -0.34 -20.30
C ASP A 192 -8.27 -1.60 -21.17
N VAL A 193 -7.15 -2.30 -21.12
CA VAL A 193 -6.97 -3.55 -21.89
C VAL A 193 -7.75 -4.67 -21.25
N ASP A 194 -8.62 -5.31 -22.05
CA ASP A 194 -9.46 -6.40 -21.56
C ASP A 194 -8.63 -7.62 -21.15
N GLU A 195 -8.88 -8.10 -19.93
CA GLU A 195 -8.29 -9.31 -19.35
C GLU A 195 -6.75 -9.37 -19.44
N PHE A 196 -6.06 -8.22 -19.36
CA PHE A 196 -4.61 -8.11 -19.53
C PHE A 196 -3.81 -8.99 -18.55
N GLY A 197 -4.32 -9.20 -17.33
CA GLY A 197 -3.71 -10.15 -16.39
C GLY A 197 -3.60 -11.56 -16.98
N ARG A 198 -4.69 -12.08 -17.57
CA ARG A 198 -4.71 -13.40 -18.23
C ARG A 198 -3.79 -13.47 -19.45
N TYR A 199 -3.63 -12.35 -20.15
CA TYR A 199 -2.65 -12.26 -21.25
C TYR A 199 -1.23 -12.44 -20.74
N ASN A 200 -0.87 -11.71 -19.66
CA ASN A 200 0.44 -11.82 -19.02
C ASN A 200 0.71 -13.23 -18.46
N ASP A 201 -0.32 -13.86 -17.85
CA ASP A 201 -0.23 -15.24 -17.33
C ASP A 201 0.01 -16.27 -18.45
N THR A 202 -0.42 -15.95 -19.68
CA THR A 202 -0.28 -16.83 -20.83
C THR A 202 1.05 -16.65 -21.54
N PHE A 203 1.47 -15.41 -21.77
CA PHE A 203 2.60 -15.06 -22.64
C PHE A 203 3.80 -14.42 -21.91
N GLY A 204 3.65 -14.15 -20.62
CA GLY A 204 4.66 -13.51 -19.81
C GLY A 204 4.67 -11.97 -19.93
N LYS A 205 5.31 -11.31 -18.97
CA LYS A 205 5.37 -9.82 -18.87
C LYS A 205 6.01 -9.15 -20.09
N GLY A 206 7.02 -9.79 -20.73
CA GLY A 206 7.69 -9.23 -21.91
C GLY A 206 6.76 -9.13 -23.13
N ALA A 207 5.88 -10.11 -23.31
CA ALA A 207 4.84 -10.06 -24.34
C ALA A 207 3.77 -9.02 -23.99
N GLY A 208 3.38 -8.89 -22.71
CA GLY A 208 2.50 -7.83 -22.24
C GLY A 208 3.06 -6.45 -22.50
N ASP A 209 4.33 -6.21 -22.23
CA ASP A 209 4.99 -4.94 -22.52
C ASP A 209 4.97 -4.61 -24.02
N SER A 210 5.17 -5.60 -24.87
CA SER A 210 5.07 -5.43 -26.34
C SER A 210 3.64 -5.14 -26.77
N CYS A 211 2.67 -5.81 -26.19
CA CYS A 211 1.24 -5.53 -26.39
C CYS A 211 0.89 -4.10 -26.04
N LEU A 212 1.29 -3.62 -24.86
CA LEU A 212 1.04 -2.22 -24.43
C LEU A 212 1.68 -1.19 -25.37
N ARG A 213 2.87 -1.45 -25.93
CA ARG A 213 3.49 -0.56 -26.94
C ARG A 213 2.65 -0.45 -28.21
N LEU A 214 2.13 -1.57 -28.71
CA LEU A 214 1.30 -1.60 -29.92
C LEU A 214 -0.03 -0.89 -29.69
N ILE A 215 -0.67 -1.11 -28.54
CA ILE A 215 -1.92 -0.42 -28.16
C ILE A 215 -1.66 1.08 -28.05
N ALA A 216 -0.59 1.51 -27.42
CA ALA A 216 -0.21 2.91 -27.31
C ALA A 216 -0.04 3.58 -28.69
N GLN A 217 0.55 2.87 -29.65
CA GLN A 217 0.67 3.36 -31.03
C GLN A 217 -0.70 3.47 -31.72
N ALA A 218 -1.60 2.51 -31.51
CA ALA A 218 -2.97 2.56 -32.04
C ALA A 218 -3.72 3.77 -31.47
N ILE A 219 -3.64 4.03 -30.17
CA ILE A 219 -4.22 5.20 -29.51
C ILE A 219 -3.63 6.49 -30.10
N LYS A 220 -2.29 6.63 -30.09
CA LYS A 220 -1.60 7.82 -30.60
C LYS A 220 -1.93 8.11 -32.06
N SER A 221 -2.15 7.08 -32.87
CA SER A 221 -2.51 7.22 -34.27
C SER A 221 -3.95 7.70 -34.51
N THR A 222 -4.80 7.61 -33.47
CA THR A 222 -6.19 8.10 -33.51
C THR A 222 -6.24 9.57 -33.09
N PHE A 223 -5.58 9.94 -32.00
CA PHE A 223 -5.53 11.30 -31.46
C PHE A 223 -4.38 12.08 -32.14
N ARG A 224 -4.65 12.86 -33.17
CA ARG A 224 -3.63 13.52 -34.01
C ARG A 224 -3.63 15.03 -33.92
N ARG A 225 -4.64 15.64 -33.28
CA ARG A 225 -4.67 17.11 -33.16
C ARG A 225 -3.56 17.56 -32.20
N GLY A 226 -3.00 18.72 -32.44
CA GLY A 226 -1.94 19.27 -31.59
C GLY A 226 -2.38 19.52 -30.13
N SER A 227 -3.70 19.64 -29.91
CA SER A 227 -4.32 19.76 -28.60
C SER A 227 -4.62 18.44 -27.93
N ASP A 228 -4.55 17.30 -28.65
CA ASP A 228 -4.85 16.00 -28.09
C ASP A 228 -3.66 15.51 -27.27
N VAL A 229 -3.93 15.06 -26.06
CA VAL A 229 -2.91 14.51 -25.16
C VAL A 229 -3.27 13.08 -24.81
N CYS A 230 -2.35 12.15 -25.09
CA CYS A 230 -2.49 10.74 -24.74
C CYS A 230 -1.39 10.34 -23.76
N ALA A 231 -1.77 9.64 -22.70
CA ALA A 231 -0.89 9.20 -21.65
C ALA A 231 -1.11 7.73 -21.27
N ARG A 232 -0.10 7.11 -20.73
CA ARG A 232 -0.27 5.89 -19.95
C ARG A 232 -0.68 6.30 -18.54
N PHE A 233 -1.91 5.96 -18.17
CA PHE A 233 -2.52 6.46 -16.94
C PHE A 233 -2.10 5.64 -15.74
N GLU A 234 -2.23 4.30 -15.84
CA GLU A 234 -1.82 3.35 -14.80
C GLU A 234 -1.80 1.92 -15.37
N GLY A 235 -0.70 1.18 -15.17
CA GLY A 235 -0.62 -0.21 -15.56
C GLY A 235 -0.95 -0.45 -17.04
N GLN A 236 -2.12 -1.02 -17.33
CA GLN A 236 -2.68 -1.25 -18.66
C GLN A 236 -3.72 -0.21 -19.08
N ARG A 237 -3.89 0.86 -18.29
CA ARG A 237 -4.84 1.94 -18.57
C ARG A 237 -4.19 3.09 -19.30
N PHE A 238 -4.92 3.66 -20.23
CA PHE A 238 -4.53 4.83 -21.01
C PHE A 238 -5.59 5.91 -20.84
N ALA A 239 -5.14 7.17 -20.83
CA ALA A 239 -6.02 8.32 -20.82
C ALA A 239 -5.73 9.22 -22.03
N CYS A 240 -6.77 9.75 -22.64
CA CYS A 240 -6.65 10.79 -23.67
C CYS A 240 -7.55 11.97 -23.33
N LEU A 241 -7.05 13.17 -23.63
CA LEU A 241 -7.77 14.42 -23.47
C LEU A 241 -7.94 15.08 -24.84
N ALA A 242 -9.15 15.49 -25.17
CA ALA A 242 -9.45 16.30 -26.35
C ALA A 242 -10.29 17.51 -25.96
N VAL A 243 -9.99 18.67 -26.56
CA VAL A 243 -10.67 19.93 -26.29
C VAL A 243 -11.39 20.42 -27.56
N GLY A 244 -12.60 20.92 -27.37
CA GLY A 244 -13.35 21.58 -28.45
C GLY A 244 -14.03 20.65 -29.46
N ALA A 245 -14.16 19.36 -29.18
CA ALA A 245 -14.93 18.42 -29.98
C ALA A 245 -16.33 18.21 -29.40
N GLY A 246 -17.36 18.16 -30.27
CA GLY A 246 -18.73 17.84 -29.85
C GLY A 246 -18.91 16.37 -29.48
N GLU A 247 -19.96 16.07 -28.73
CA GLU A 247 -20.17 14.77 -28.08
C GLU A 247 -20.26 13.58 -29.06
N GLU A 248 -20.98 13.74 -30.17
CA GLU A 248 -21.13 12.69 -31.20
C GLU A 248 -19.81 12.29 -31.87
N GLY A 249 -18.90 13.26 -32.08
CA GLY A 249 -17.57 13.00 -32.64
C GLY A 249 -16.68 12.24 -31.69
N ASN A 250 -16.89 12.43 -30.41
CA ASN A 250 -16.05 11.82 -29.34
C ASN A 250 -16.27 10.32 -29.18
N ILE A 251 -17.50 9.83 -29.30
CA ILE A 251 -17.82 8.39 -29.26
C ILE A 251 -17.16 7.69 -30.45
N SER A 252 -17.27 8.22 -31.65
CA SER A 252 -16.65 7.64 -32.84
C SER A 252 -15.12 7.57 -32.76
N PHE A 253 -14.47 8.53 -32.08
CA PHE A 253 -13.03 8.47 -31.81
C PHE A 253 -12.65 7.30 -30.93
N ALA A 254 -13.37 7.08 -29.84
CA ALA A 254 -13.08 5.98 -28.94
C ALA A 254 -13.38 4.62 -29.58
N GLU A 255 -14.47 4.49 -30.35
CA GLU A 255 -14.75 3.28 -31.12
C GLU A 255 -13.65 2.99 -32.16
N THR A 256 -13.09 4.02 -32.77
CA THR A 256 -11.94 3.90 -33.68
C THR A 256 -10.73 3.30 -32.96
N VAL A 257 -10.47 3.65 -31.70
CA VAL A 257 -9.41 3.03 -30.90
C VAL A 257 -9.67 1.54 -30.71
N CYS A 258 -10.89 1.14 -30.30
CA CYS A 258 -11.26 -0.27 -30.13
C CYS A 258 -11.05 -1.06 -31.44
N VAL A 259 -11.53 -0.53 -32.56
CA VAL A 259 -11.35 -1.15 -33.89
C VAL A 259 -9.86 -1.29 -34.24
N ARG A 260 -9.05 -0.26 -34.01
CA ARG A 260 -7.61 -0.30 -34.32
C ARG A 260 -6.88 -1.31 -33.47
N VAL A 261 -7.19 -1.40 -32.17
CA VAL A 261 -6.59 -2.39 -31.27
C VAL A 261 -6.98 -3.81 -31.72
N ARG A 262 -8.25 -4.07 -32.03
CA ARG A 262 -8.72 -5.35 -32.52
C ARG A 262 -8.00 -5.75 -33.83
N ASN A 263 -7.75 -4.80 -34.72
CA ASN A 263 -7.05 -5.00 -35.99
C ASN A 263 -5.56 -5.31 -35.82
N LEU A 264 -4.96 -5.10 -34.62
CA LEU A 264 -3.62 -5.62 -34.32
C LEU A 264 -3.57 -7.14 -34.31
N SER A 265 -4.73 -7.80 -34.19
CA SER A 265 -4.89 -9.25 -34.23
C SER A 265 -3.96 -10.00 -33.28
N LEU A 266 -3.67 -9.42 -32.11
CA LEU A 266 -2.84 -10.05 -31.09
C LEU A 266 -3.61 -11.20 -30.43
N PRO A 267 -3.16 -12.47 -30.53
CA PRO A 267 -3.93 -13.61 -30.00
C PRO A 267 -4.09 -13.53 -28.49
N HIS A 268 -5.32 -13.77 -27.99
CA HIS A 268 -5.62 -13.84 -26.56
C HIS A 268 -6.50 -15.08 -26.24
N PRO A 269 -5.91 -16.30 -26.24
CA PRO A 269 -6.67 -17.56 -26.17
C PRO A 269 -7.44 -17.76 -24.87
N LYS A 270 -7.10 -17.06 -23.80
CA LYS A 270 -7.79 -17.12 -22.51
C LYS A 270 -8.78 -15.96 -22.28
N SER A 271 -8.95 -15.07 -23.24
CA SER A 271 -9.95 -14.01 -23.14
C SER A 271 -11.37 -14.57 -23.31
N THR A 272 -12.31 -14.00 -22.55
CA THR A 272 -13.75 -14.31 -22.66
C THR A 272 -14.48 -13.34 -23.59
N SER A 273 -13.90 -12.17 -23.86
CA SER A 273 -14.50 -11.14 -24.72
C SER A 273 -14.18 -11.34 -26.21
N SER A 274 -12.96 -11.79 -26.54
CA SER A 274 -12.52 -11.98 -27.94
C SER A 274 -11.32 -12.91 -28.01
N ARG A 275 -11.14 -13.61 -29.15
CA ARG A 275 -9.90 -14.38 -29.43
C ARG A 275 -8.66 -13.50 -29.63
N TYR A 276 -8.81 -12.19 -29.70
CA TYR A 276 -7.75 -11.20 -29.80
C TYR A 276 -7.78 -10.26 -28.62
N VAL A 277 -6.67 -9.57 -28.39
CA VAL A 277 -6.60 -8.47 -27.42
C VAL A 277 -7.54 -7.35 -27.86
N THR A 278 -8.35 -6.88 -26.92
CA THR A 278 -9.30 -5.78 -27.08
C THR A 278 -9.09 -4.74 -25.97
N VAL A 279 -9.72 -3.60 -26.12
CA VAL A 279 -9.79 -2.56 -25.11
C VAL A 279 -11.23 -2.10 -24.95
N ARG A 280 -11.60 -1.75 -23.74
CA ARG A 280 -12.83 -1.05 -23.43
C ARG A 280 -12.54 0.44 -23.20
N GLY A 281 -13.49 1.30 -23.50
CA GLY A 281 -13.39 2.73 -23.33
C GLY A 281 -14.51 3.32 -22.48
N GLY A 282 -14.15 4.26 -21.61
CA GLY A 282 -15.09 5.13 -20.90
C GLY A 282 -14.85 6.58 -21.34
N ILE A 283 -15.91 7.30 -21.70
CA ILE A 283 -15.85 8.67 -22.20
C ILE A 283 -16.68 9.56 -21.27
N ALA A 284 -16.17 10.74 -20.96
CA ALA A 284 -16.94 11.79 -20.33
C ALA A 284 -16.63 13.12 -21.01
N THR A 285 -17.67 13.86 -21.36
CA THR A 285 -17.57 15.22 -21.93
C THR A 285 -18.24 16.21 -20.99
N VAL A 286 -17.59 17.34 -20.75
CA VAL A 286 -18.11 18.42 -19.93
C VAL A 286 -17.70 19.75 -20.52
N THR A 287 -18.57 20.75 -20.41
CA THR A 287 -18.21 22.18 -20.52
C THR A 287 -18.09 22.67 -19.08
N PRO A 288 -16.85 22.83 -18.53
CA PRO A 288 -16.70 23.10 -17.11
C PRO A 288 -17.19 24.51 -16.76
N GLU A 289 -17.91 24.58 -15.63
CA GLU A 289 -18.36 25.84 -15.01
C GLU A 289 -17.45 26.20 -13.84
N PRO A 290 -17.48 27.47 -13.33
CA PRO A 290 -16.59 27.89 -12.23
C PRO A 290 -16.65 27.05 -10.96
N ASP A 291 -17.82 26.47 -10.66
CA ASP A 291 -18.05 25.65 -9.44
C ASP A 291 -17.87 24.14 -9.68
N ASP A 292 -17.57 23.74 -10.93
CA ASP A 292 -17.30 22.35 -11.26
C ASP A 292 -15.91 21.90 -10.83
N SER A 293 -15.75 20.60 -10.62
CA SER A 293 -14.45 19.99 -10.26
C SER A 293 -14.00 18.96 -11.29
N ILE A 294 -12.70 18.90 -11.52
CA ILE A 294 -12.04 17.88 -12.35
C ILE A 294 -12.38 16.45 -11.86
N SER A 295 -12.55 16.27 -10.55
CA SER A 295 -12.93 14.99 -9.96
C SER A 295 -14.25 14.45 -10.51
N ARG A 296 -15.20 15.34 -10.84
CA ARG A 296 -16.49 14.97 -11.47
C ARG A 296 -16.28 14.38 -12.87
N LEU A 297 -15.42 15.00 -13.68
CA LEU A 297 -15.07 14.49 -15.01
C LEU A 297 -14.38 13.13 -14.93
N LEU A 298 -13.41 12.99 -14.03
CA LEU A 298 -12.70 11.73 -13.81
C LEU A 298 -13.67 10.62 -13.37
N SER A 299 -14.49 10.87 -12.36
CA SER A 299 -15.47 9.91 -11.85
C SER A 299 -16.50 9.50 -12.91
N ALA A 300 -16.91 10.43 -13.76
CA ALA A 300 -17.83 10.15 -14.87
C ALA A 300 -17.19 9.22 -15.92
N ALA A 301 -15.93 9.48 -16.29
CA ALA A 301 -15.20 8.62 -17.23
C ALA A 301 -14.89 7.23 -16.64
N GLU A 302 -14.58 7.15 -15.35
CA GLU A 302 -14.37 5.88 -14.64
C GLU A 302 -15.67 5.06 -14.54
N SER A 303 -16.79 5.71 -14.24
CA SER A 303 -18.11 5.04 -14.21
C SER A 303 -18.49 4.50 -15.59
N ALA A 304 -18.22 5.27 -16.65
CA ALA A 304 -18.41 4.83 -18.03
C ALA A 304 -17.50 3.64 -18.37
N LEU A 305 -16.22 3.68 -17.99
CA LEU A 305 -15.28 2.58 -18.20
C LEU A 305 -15.73 1.30 -17.49
N GLU A 306 -16.28 1.42 -16.28
CA GLU A 306 -16.84 0.30 -15.53
C GLU A 306 -18.11 -0.25 -16.22
N ALA A 307 -18.98 0.61 -16.76
CA ALA A 307 -20.13 0.17 -17.54
C ALA A 307 -19.70 -0.63 -18.79
N ALA A 308 -18.65 -0.19 -19.51
CA ALA A 308 -18.08 -0.94 -20.62
C ALA A 308 -17.50 -2.30 -20.17
N ARG A 309 -16.92 -2.39 -18.96
CA ARG A 309 -16.45 -3.64 -18.37
C ARG A 309 -17.62 -4.61 -18.13
N VAL A 310 -18.72 -4.12 -17.54
CA VAL A 310 -19.92 -4.92 -17.26
C VAL A 310 -20.59 -5.38 -18.54
N ALA A 311 -20.52 -4.59 -19.62
CA ALA A 311 -21.05 -4.96 -20.95
C ALA A 311 -20.23 -6.05 -21.65
N GLY A 312 -19.09 -6.50 -21.09
CA GLY A 312 -18.28 -7.61 -21.62
C GLY A 312 -16.95 -7.19 -22.27
N GLY A 313 -16.61 -5.89 -22.24
CA GLY A 313 -15.39 -5.36 -22.88
C GLY A 313 -15.56 -5.14 -24.40
N ASP A 314 -14.46 -4.79 -25.09
CA ASP A 314 -14.40 -4.50 -26.53
C ASP A 314 -15.47 -3.50 -27.02
N CYS A 315 -15.82 -2.55 -26.17
CA CYS A 315 -16.83 -1.53 -26.40
C CYS A 315 -16.49 -0.22 -25.71
N VAL A 316 -17.28 0.79 -26.04
CA VAL A 316 -17.19 2.13 -25.45
C VAL A 316 -18.50 2.42 -24.72
N ALA A 317 -18.41 3.05 -23.56
CA ALA A 317 -19.55 3.57 -22.84
C ALA A 317 -19.36 5.05 -22.49
N HIS A 318 -20.47 5.74 -22.29
CA HIS A 318 -20.52 7.10 -21.77
C HIS A 318 -21.41 7.14 -20.53
N PRO A 319 -21.30 8.15 -19.66
CA PRO A 319 -22.18 8.26 -18.49
C PRO A 319 -23.64 8.28 -18.95
N PRO A 320 -24.58 7.68 -18.20
CA PRO A 320 -26.00 7.90 -18.46
C PRO A 320 -26.27 9.41 -18.41
N ALA A 321 -27.09 9.91 -19.36
CA ALA A 321 -27.52 11.30 -19.35
C ALA A 321 -28.03 11.64 -17.95
N ALA A 322 -27.57 12.76 -17.37
CA ALA A 322 -28.10 13.22 -16.09
C ALA A 322 -29.64 13.34 -16.25
N PRO A 323 -30.43 12.84 -15.28
CA PRO A 323 -31.86 13.04 -15.30
C PRO A 323 -32.13 14.55 -15.44
N PRO A 324 -33.09 14.99 -16.28
CA PRO A 324 -33.42 16.39 -16.37
C PRO A 324 -33.71 16.91 -14.95
N GLU A 325 -33.08 18.03 -14.59
CA GLU A 325 -33.39 18.70 -13.34
C GLU A 325 -34.91 18.88 -13.31
N SER A 326 -35.56 18.28 -12.34
CA SER A 326 -36.99 18.44 -12.11
C SER A 326 -37.23 19.93 -11.92
N GLY A 327 -37.77 20.58 -12.95
CA GLY A 327 -38.14 21.97 -12.89
C GLY A 327 -38.93 22.21 -11.62
N ALA A 328 -38.51 23.22 -10.86
CA ALA A 328 -39.30 23.76 -9.78
C ALA A 328 -40.69 24.02 -10.34
N GLU A 329 -41.69 23.25 -9.92
CA GLU A 329 -43.08 23.59 -10.11
C GLU A 329 -43.29 24.94 -9.45
N ASP A 330 -43.50 25.99 -10.26
CA ASP A 330 -44.06 27.25 -9.84
C ASP A 330 -45.42 26.96 -9.23
N ASP A 331 -45.48 26.94 -7.93
CA ASP A 331 -46.71 26.97 -7.16
C ASP A 331 -47.19 28.42 -7.06
N ALA A 332 -47.89 28.88 -8.16
CA ALA A 332 -48.63 30.12 -8.18
C ALA A 332 -50.10 29.75 -8.04
N GLY A 333 -50.61 29.90 -6.81
CA GLY A 333 -51.98 29.76 -6.46
C GLY A 333 -52.35 30.59 -5.23
#